data_3b119d0180ba882f559acd24a103e266
#
_entry.id   3b119d0180ba882f559acd24a103e266
#
_cell.length_a   1.000
_cell.length_b   1.000
_cell.length_c   1.000
_cell.angle_alpha   90.00
_cell.angle_beta   90.00
_cell.angle_gamma   90.00
#
_symmetry.space_group_name_H-M   'P 1'
#
loop_
_entity.id
_entity.type
_entity.pdbx_description
1 polymer ?
#
loop_
_entity_poly.entity_id
_entity_poly.type
_entity_poly.pdbx_seq_one_letter_code
_entity_poly.pdbx_strand_id
1 'polypeptide(L)'
;MARLLIVHHTVSPATRQLLEAVLEGARDDDIEGVEVRAEAALSATAGDLLGADAVVLGTPANIGYMSGALKVFFDTVFYPAQGTTEGLPYALYVHGDDDASGAVRAVESIAKGMGWRRHRPPVTVTGRPEARDREACWELGAVTALAALERA
;
A
#
# COMPACT_ATOMS: atom_id res chain seq x y z
N MET A 1 16.91 -11.79 0.12
CA MET A 1 15.57 -11.82 -0.47
C MET A 1 14.95 -10.45 -0.38
N ALA A 2 14.36 -9.98 -1.46
CA ALA A 2 13.63 -8.72 -1.46
C ALA A 2 12.38 -8.83 -0.59
N ARG A 3 11.95 -7.72 0.00
CA ARG A 3 10.78 -7.68 0.90
C ARG A 3 9.77 -6.64 0.43
N LEU A 4 8.54 -7.10 0.22
CA LEU A 4 7.40 -6.23 -0.02
C LEU A 4 6.53 -6.20 1.24
N LEU A 5 6.30 -5.01 1.76
CA LEU A 5 5.38 -4.80 2.88
C LEU A 5 4.05 -4.24 2.35
N ILE A 6 2.96 -4.85 2.76
CA ILE A 6 1.62 -4.34 2.46
C ILE A 6 1.01 -3.89 3.78
N VAL A 7 0.78 -2.59 3.93
CA VAL A 7 0.14 -2.00 5.11
C VAL A 7 -1.28 -1.64 4.74
N HIS A 8 -2.25 -2.21 5.43
CA HIS A 8 -3.64 -2.07 5.04
C HIS A 8 -4.58 -1.84 6.22
N HIS A 9 -5.69 -1.19 5.92
CA HIS A 9 -6.84 -1.14 6.83
C HIS A 9 -8.02 -1.77 6.11
N THR A 10 -8.38 -2.98 6.50
CA THR A 10 -9.40 -3.81 5.85
C THR A 10 -10.61 -3.91 6.76
N VAL A 11 -11.70 -3.23 6.41
CA VAL A 11 -12.87 -3.06 7.28
C VAL A 11 -14.18 -3.46 6.62
N SER A 12 -14.16 -3.93 5.37
CA SER A 12 -15.36 -4.23 4.61
C SER A 12 -15.09 -5.37 3.62
N PRO A 13 -16.14 -5.99 3.07
CA PRO A 13 -15.96 -6.96 1.98
C PRO A 13 -15.22 -6.35 0.78
N ALA A 14 -15.48 -5.08 0.46
CA ALA A 14 -14.80 -4.39 -0.63
C ALA A 14 -13.30 -4.25 -0.39
N THR A 15 -12.89 -3.70 0.74
CA THR A 15 -11.45 -3.56 1.06
C THR A 15 -10.76 -4.91 1.15
N ARG A 16 -11.46 -5.95 1.60
CA ARG A 16 -10.92 -7.30 1.64
C ARG A 16 -10.64 -7.84 0.23
N GLN A 17 -11.58 -7.66 -0.70
CA GLN A 17 -11.40 -8.10 -2.07
C GLN A 17 -10.19 -7.43 -2.72
N LEU A 18 -9.98 -6.14 -2.46
CA LEU A 18 -8.85 -5.41 -3.01
C LEU A 18 -7.52 -5.89 -2.40
N LEU A 19 -7.49 -6.11 -1.10
CA LEU A 19 -6.30 -6.66 -0.42
C LEU A 19 -5.95 -8.04 -0.98
N GLU A 20 -6.94 -8.92 -1.10
CA GLU A 20 -6.72 -10.27 -1.63
C GLU A 20 -6.16 -10.24 -3.06
N ALA A 21 -6.66 -9.34 -3.90
CA ALA A 21 -6.15 -9.19 -5.25
C ALA A 21 -4.70 -8.70 -5.26
N VAL A 22 -4.35 -7.73 -4.42
CA VAL A 22 -2.97 -7.25 -4.28
C VAL A 22 -2.05 -8.37 -3.83
N LEU A 23 -2.47 -9.14 -2.83
CA LEU A 23 -1.69 -10.27 -2.32
C LEU A 23 -1.48 -11.35 -3.38
N GLU A 24 -2.53 -11.68 -4.12
CA GLU A 24 -2.44 -12.67 -5.19
C GLU A 24 -1.44 -12.24 -6.26
N GLY A 25 -1.50 -10.98 -6.69
CA GLY A 25 -0.56 -10.45 -7.66
C GLY A 25 0.87 -10.41 -7.16
N ALA A 26 1.07 -9.96 -5.93
CA ALA A 26 2.40 -9.89 -5.31
C ALA A 26 3.03 -11.28 -5.12
N ARG A 27 2.20 -12.30 -4.91
CA ARG A 27 2.63 -13.69 -4.68
C ARG A 27 2.52 -14.55 -5.93
N ASP A 28 2.44 -13.95 -7.11
CA ASP A 28 2.38 -14.70 -8.36
C ASP A 28 3.60 -15.61 -8.49
N ASP A 29 3.38 -16.85 -8.93
CA ASP A 29 4.43 -17.87 -9.03
C ASP A 29 5.57 -17.48 -9.98
N ASP A 30 5.30 -16.60 -10.93
CA ASP A 30 6.32 -16.11 -11.87
C ASP A 30 7.24 -15.05 -11.24
N ILE A 31 6.93 -14.56 -10.05
CA ILE A 31 7.76 -13.60 -9.33
C ILE A 31 8.51 -14.33 -8.22
N GLU A 32 9.80 -14.54 -8.42
CA GLU A 32 10.65 -15.24 -7.47
C GLU A 32 11.52 -14.25 -6.67
N GLY A 33 11.87 -14.63 -5.45
CA GLY A 33 12.83 -13.88 -4.65
C GLY A 33 12.23 -12.72 -3.87
N VAL A 34 10.92 -12.69 -3.70
CA VAL A 34 10.23 -11.65 -2.91
C VAL A 34 9.49 -12.29 -1.75
N GLU A 35 9.80 -11.84 -0.55
CA GLU A 35 9.00 -12.14 0.63
C GLU A 35 7.89 -11.09 0.74
N VAL A 36 6.64 -11.53 0.71
CA VAL A 36 5.46 -10.66 0.79
C VAL A 36 4.86 -10.75 2.18
N ARG A 37 4.80 -9.63 2.87
CA ARG A 37 4.24 -9.55 4.21
C ARG A 37 3.12 -8.51 4.25
N ALA A 38 1.94 -8.92 4.70
CA ALA A 38 0.81 -8.03 4.90
C ALA A 38 0.60 -7.80 6.39
N GLU A 39 0.51 -6.54 6.79
CA GLU A 39 0.26 -6.14 8.17
C GLU A 39 -0.89 -5.15 8.24
N ALA A 40 -1.80 -5.38 9.18
CA ALA A 40 -2.82 -4.38 9.47
C ALA A 40 -2.15 -3.08 9.94
N ALA A 41 -2.68 -1.94 9.53
CA ALA A 41 -2.04 -0.65 9.79
C ALA A 41 -1.76 -0.40 11.27
N LEU A 42 -2.65 -0.85 12.17
CA LEU A 42 -2.44 -0.70 13.62
C LEU A 42 -1.40 -1.65 14.20
N SER A 43 -1.01 -2.69 13.46
CA SER A 43 -0.03 -3.69 13.90
C SER A 43 1.33 -3.52 13.25
N ALA A 44 1.41 -2.79 12.14
CA ALA A 44 2.66 -2.59 11.41
C ALA A 44 3.63 -1.73 12.24
N THR A 45 4.90 -2.11 12.23
CA THR A 45 5.94 -1.47 13.03
C THR A 45 6.95 -0.72 12.17
N ALA A 46 7.72 0.15 12.81
CA ALA A 46 8.85 0.80 12.15
C ALA A 46 9.87 -0.24 11.64
N GLY A 47 10.08 -1.32 12.39
CA GLY A 47 10.97 -2.40 11.96
C GLY A 47 10.50 -3.07 10.67
N ASP A 48 9.19 -3.28 10.53
CA ASP A 48 8.62 -3.82 9.30
C ASP A 48 8.94 -2.93 8.10
N LEU A 49 8.75 -1.63 8.26
CA LEU A 49 9.01 -0.64 7.21
C LEU A 49 10.49 -0.54 6.88
N LEU A 50 11.35 -0.47 7.88
CA LEU A 50 12.79 -0.34 7.67
C LEU A 50 13.40 -1.54 6.94
N GLY A 51 12.80 -2.71 7.09
CA GLY A 51 13.22 -3.91 6.38
C GLY A 51 12.64 -4.07 4.98
N ALA A 52 11.76 -3.16 4.54
CA ALA A 52 11.06 -3.29 3.28
C ALA A 52 11.85 -2.66 2.12
N ASP A 53 11.75 -3.27 0.95
CA ASP A 53 12.31 -2.77 -0.31
C ASP A 53 11.25 -2.07 -1.16
N ALA A 54 9.98 -2.29 -0.86
CA ALA A 54 8.84 -1.60 -1.45
C ALA A 54 7.64 -1.72 -0.51
N VAL A 55 6.66 -0.83 -0.65
CA VAL A 55 5.45 -0.86 0.19
C VAL A 55 4.20 -0.61 -0.64
N VAL A 56 3.15 -1.37 -0.35
CA VAL A 56 1.78 -1.09 -0.81
C VAL A 56 0.98 -0.59 0.38
N LEU A 57 0.26 0.50 0.19
CA LEU A 57 -0.63 1.06 1.19
C LEU A 57 -2.08 0.85 0.73
N GLY A 58 -2.92 0.35 1.62
CA GLY A 58 -4.34 0.15 1.33
C GLY A 58 -5.20 0.78 2.40
N THR A 59 -6.18 1.60 2.00
CA THR A 59 -7.04 2.31 2.93
C THR A 59 -8.43 2.53 2.36
N PRO A 60 -9.48 2.49 3.21
CA PRO A 60 -10.74 3.10 2.84
C PRO A 60 -10.59 4.63 2.87
N ALA A 61 -11.43 5.31 2.10
CA ALA A 61 -11.59 6.76 2.19
C ALA A 61 -12.62 7.07 3.27
N ASN A 62 -12.18 7.68 4.36
CA ASN A 62 -13.04 8.02 5.49
C ASN A 62 -13.11 9.53 5.65
N ILE A 63 -14.30 10.09 5.52
CA ILE A 63 -14.56 11.52 5.74
C ILE A 63 -13.54 12.39 4.99
N GLY A 64 -13.35 12.09 3.68
CA GLY A 64 -12.47 12.87 2.82
C GLY A 64 -10.97 12.69 3.09
N TYR A 65 -10.57 11.66 3.84
CA TYR A 65 -9.20 11.43 4.25
C TYR A 65 -8.88 9.93 4.25
N MET A 66 -7.62 9.55 4.50
CA MET A 66 -7.28 8.16 4.75
C MET A 66 -7.90 7.70 6.08
N SER A 67 -7.96 6.39 6.32
CA SER A 67 -8.42 5.88 7.60
C SER A 67 -7.52 6.33 8.75
N GLY A 68 -8.11 6.48 9.94
CA GLY A 68 -7.33 6.80 11.14
C GLY A 68 -6.26 5.75 11.44
N ALA A 69 -6.57 4.48 11.15
CA ALA A 69 -5.60 3.39 11.35
C ALA A 69 -4.34 3.58 10.49
N LEU A 70 -4.49 3.94 9.21
CA LEU A 70 -3.34 4.19 8.36
C LEU A 70 -2.59 5.43 8.81
N LYS A 71 -3.28 6.46 9.27
CA LYS A 71 -2.63 7.66 9.82
C LYS A 71 -1.80 7.32 11.07
N VAL A 72 -2.31 6.44 11.94
CA VAL A 72 -1.55 5.95 13.09
C VAL A 72 -0.26 5.26 12.64
N PHE A 73 -0.32 4.44 11.60
CA PHE A 73 0.89 3.84 11.03
C PHE A 73 1.91 4.91 10.64
N PHE A 74 1.48 5.93 9.90
CA PHE A 74 2.39 7.01 9.50
C PHE A 74 2.96 7.76 10.71
N ASP A 75 2.14 8.06 11.69
CA ASP A 75 2.61 8.73 12.93
C ASP A 75 3.63 7.86 13.67
N THR A 76 3.45 6.55 13.65
CA THR A 76 4.34 5.59 14.32
C THR A 76 5.71 5.52 13.65
N VAL A 77 5.75 5.54 12.31
CA VAL A 77 6.97 5.25 11.57
C VAL A 77 7.71 6.50 11.08
N PHE A 78 7.08 7.68 11.11
CA PHE A 78 7.63 8.87 10.49
C PHE A 78 9.04 9.20 10.99
N TYR A 79 9.21 9.38 12.29
CA TYR A 79 10.51 9.73 12.85
C TYR A 79 11.53 8.60 12.76
N PRO A 80 11.22 7.34 13.12
CA PRO A 80 12.18 6.24 12.95
C PRO A 80 12.64 6.04 11.50
N ALA A 81 11.77 6.28 10.53
CA ALA A 81 12.09 6.08 9.12
C ALA A 81 12.74 7.29 8.45
N GLN A 82 12.71 8.44 9.10
CA GLN A 82 13.20 9.69 8.51
C GLN A 82 14.67 9.57 8.11
N GLY A 83 14.96 9.88 6.84
CA GLY A 83 16.30 9.79 6.29
C GLY A 83 16.76 8.39 5.93
N THR A 84 15.98 7.35 6.23
CA THR A 84 16.35 5.95 5.99
C THR A 84 15.59 5.33 4.84
N THR A 85 14.34 5.75 4.61
CA THR A 85 13.47 5.17 3.57
C THR A 85 13.35 6.07 2.33
N GLU A 86 14.27 6.97 2.11
CA GLU A 86 14.23 7.83 0.93
C GLU A 86 14.30 7.00 -0.35
N GLY A 87 13.47 7.36 -1.32
CA GLY A 87 13.37 6.65 -2.58
C GLY A 87 12.62 5.33 -2.52
N LEU A 88 12.07 4.96 -1.35
CA LEU A 88 11.29 3.73 -1.21
C LEU A 88 10.12 3.74 -2.20
N PRO A 89 10.04 2.75 -3.11
CA PRO A 89 8.90 2.70 -4.03
C PRO A 89 7.64 2.33 -3.27
N TYR A 90 6.56 3.08 -3.54
CA TYR A 90 5.27 2.78 -2.95
C TYR A 90 4.16 2.79 -3.98
N ALA A 91 3.11 2.06 -3.68
CA ALA A 91 1.88 2.03 -4.42
C ALA A 91 0.70 2.14 -3.45
N LEU A 92 -0.45 2.58 -3.96
CA LEU A 92 -1.62 2.87 -3.14
C LEU A 92 -2.88 2.34 -3.79
N TYR A 93 -3.74 1.68 -3.00
CA TYR A 93 -5.12 1.46 -3.40
C TYR A 93 -6.07 2.05 -2.35
N VAL A 94 -7.16 2.63 -2.82
CA VAL A 94 -8.16 3.29 -1.97
C VAL A 94 -9.55 2.81 -2.38
N HIS A 95 -10.39 2.52 -1.41
CA HIS A 95 -11.80 2.25 -1.63
C HIS A 95 -12.65 3.29 -0.92
N GLY A 96 -13.64 3.83 -1.62
CA GLY A 96 -14.62 4.74 -1.06
C GLY A 96 -16.01 4.47 -1.61
N ASP A 97 -17.03 4.98 -0.92
CA ASP A 97 -18.41 4.86 -1.40
C ASP A 97 -18.71 5.90 -2.48
N ASP A 98 -17.97 7.01 -2.48
CA ASP A 98 -18.20 8.14 -3.33
C ASP A 98 -16.89 8.68 -3.89
N ASP A 99 -16.26 9.64 -3.21
CA ASP A 99 -15.03 10.29 -3.67
C ASP A 99 -13.82 9.85 -2.84
N ALA A 100 -12.83 9.25 -3.51
CA ALA A 100 -11.60 8.80 -2.88
C ALA A 100 -10.45 9.82 -2.97
N SER A 101 -10.65 10.96 -3.64
CA SER A 101 -9.55 11.90 -3.94
C SER A 101 -8.88 12.48 -2.70
N GLY A 102 -9.63 12.74 -1.63
CA GLY A 102 -9.07 13.25 -0.39
C GLY A 102 -8.13 12.26 0.30
N ALA A 103 -8.47 10.98 0.27
CA ALA A 103 -7.60 9.93 0.81
C ALA A 103 -6.32 9.81 0.00
N VAL A 104 -6.42 9.86 -1.33
CA VAL A 104 -5.25 9.82 -2.22
C VAL A 104 -4.31 10.98 -1.91
N ARG A 105 -4.84 12.22 -1.85
CA ARG A 105 -4.03 13.40 -1.55
C ARG A 105 -3.35 13.30 -0.19
N ALA A 106 -4.08 12.81 0.81
CA ALA A 106 -3.54 12.67 2.17
C ALA A 106 -2.35 11.71 2.21
N VAL A 107 -2.49 10.53 1.61
CA VAL A 107 -1.40 9.54 1.56
C VAL A 107 -0.22 10.07 0.74
N GLU A 108 -0.48 10.61 -0.43
CA GLU A 108 0.59 11.10 -1.31
C GLU A 108 1.38 12.25 -0.66
N SER A 109 0.70 13.13 0.07
CA SER A 109 1.36 14.22 0.79
C SER A 109 2.35 13.68 1.85
N ILE A 110 1.92 12.70 2.64
CA ILE A 110 2.77 12.10 3.67
C ILE A 110 3.93 11.32 3.02
N ALA A 111 3.64 10.51 2.02
CA ALA A 111 4.66 9.74 1.31
C ALA A 111 5.74 10.65 0.71
N LYS A 112 5.34 11.78 0.14
CA LYS A 112 6.26 12.80 -0.36
C LYS A 112 7.14 13.35 0.77
N GLY A 113 6.54 13.64 1.92
CA GLY A 113 7.28 14.10 3.10
C GLY A 113 8.28 13.08 3.62
N MET A 114 8.02 11.81 3.41
CA MET A 114 8.95 10.72 3.76
C MET A 114 10.02 10.47 2.69
N GLY A 115 9.95 11.15 1.55
CA GLY A 115 10.88 10.95 0.46
C GLY A 115 10.63 9.69 -0.37
N TRP A 116 9.45 9.08 -0.25
CA TRP A 116 9.10 7.88 -0.99
C TRP A 116 8.81 8.19 -2.46
N ARG A 117 9.01 7.20 -3.31
CA ARG A 117 8.80 7.33 -4.75
C ARG A 117 7.53 6.61 -5.18
N ARG A 118 6.56 7.37 -5.68
CA ARG A 118 5.37 6.76 -6.29
C ARG A 118 5.78 6.12 -7.63
N HIS A 119 5.59 4.82 -7.76
CA HIS A 119 5.99 4.14 -9.00
C HIS A 119 4.82 3.77 -9.90
N ARG A 120 3.59 3.91 -9.44
CA ARG A 120 2.36 3.68 -10.20
C ARG A 120 1.27 4.66 -9.78
N PRO A 121 0.34 5.02 -10.69
CA PRO A 121 -0.85 5.76 -10.29
C PRO A 121 -1.64 4.97 -9.24
N PRO A 122 -2.30 5.65 -8.29
CA PRO A 122 -3.12 4.96 -7.30
C PRO A 122 -4.31 4.26 -7.96
N VAL A 123 -4.68 3.10 -7.41
CA VAL A 123 -5.91 2.42 -7.79
C VAL A 123 -7.02 2.93 -6.88
N THR A 124 -8.04 3.55 -7.45
CA THR A 124 -9.20 4.05 -6.70
C THR A 124 -10.45 3.30 -7.14
N VAL A 125 -11.16 2.75 -6.16
CA VAL A 125 -12.37 1.97 -6.39
C VAL A 125 -13.51 2.59 -5.60
N THR A 126 -14.61 2.90 -6.26
CA THR A 126 -15.81 3.42 -5.60
C THR A 126 -16.93 2.41 -5.71
N GLY A 127 -17.62 2.17 -4.58
CA GLY A 127 -18.70 1.22 -4.54
C GLY A 127 -18.22 -0.23 -4.59
N ARG A 128 -19.06 -1.09 -5.17
CA ARG A 128 -18.75 -2.53 -5.25
C ARG A 128 -17.60 -2.78 -6.24
N PRO A 129 -16.52 -3.47 -5.81
CA PRO A 129 -15.43 -3.78 -6.73
C PRO A 129 -15.89 -4.65 -7.91
N GLU A 130 -15.48 -4.26 -9.10
CA GLU A 130 -15.71 -5.02 -10.32
C GLU A 130 -14.45 -5.80 -10.69
N ALA A 131 -14.56 -6.68 -11.70
CA ALA A 131 -13.41 -7.47 -12.17
C ALA A 131 -12.23 -6.59 -12.55
N ARG A 132 -12.45 -5.48 -13.24
CA ARG A 132 -11.40 -4.53 -13.64
C ARG A 132 -10.67 -3.93 -12.44
N ASP A 133 -11.39 -3.71 -11.33
CA ASP A 133 -10.81 -3.16 -10.10
C ASP A 133 -9.90 -4.18 -9.44
N ARG A 134 -10.34 -5.44 -9.40
CA ARG A 134 -9.52 -6.53 -8.85
C ARG A 134 -8.29 -6.79 -9.71
N GLU A 135 -8.43 -6.72 -11.04
CA GLU A 135 -7.29 -6.85 -11.96
C GLU A 135 -6.28 -5.74 -11.76
N ALA A 136 -6.74 -4.50 -11.58
CA ALA A 136 -5.87 -3.36 -11.31
C ALA A 136 -5.10 -3.54 -10.00
N CYS A 137 -5.75 -4.05 -8.96
CA CYS A 137 -5.10 -4.34 -7.68
C CYS A 137 -4.13 -5.51 -7.78
N TRP A 138 -4.47 -6.55 -8.54
CA TRP A 138 -3.57 -7.65 -8.81
C TRP A 138 -2.28 -7.15 -9.48
N GLU A 139 -2.44 -6.34 -10.52
CA GLU A 139 -1.30 -5.75 -11.21
C GLU A 139 -0.48 -4.85 -10.28
N LEU A 140 -1.14 -4.06 -9.44
CA LEU A 140 -0.46 -3.21 -8.46
C LEU A 140 0.44 -4.03 -7.53
N GLY A 141 -0.07 -5.15 -7.03
CA GLY A 141 0.71 -6.07 -6.20
C GLY A 141 1.91 -6.65 -6.94
N ALA A 142 1.69 -7.14 -8.15
CA ALA A 142 2.73 -7.74 -8.97
C ALA A 142 3.85 -6.75 -9.31
N VAL A 143 3.51 -5.56 -9.81
CA VAL A 143 4.52 -4.58 -10.21
C VAL A 143 5.27 -4.01 -9.00
N THR A 144 4.62 -3.94 -7.83
CA THR A 144 5.29 -3.48 -6.61
C THR A 144 6.26 -4.54 -6.06
N ALA A 145 5.93 -5.81 -6.20
CA ALA A 145 6.86 -6.90 -5.88
C ALA A 145 8.11 -6.83 -6.79
N LEU A 146 7.92 -6.56 -8.08
CA LEU A 146 9.04 -6.37 -9.00
C LEU A 146 9.87 -5.14 -8.62
N ALA A 147 9.24 -4.06 -8.19
CA ALA A 147 9.96 -2.87 -7.71
C ALA A 147 10.81 -3.19 -6.48
N ALA A 148 10.32 -4.06 -5.59
CA ALA A 148 11.10 -4.52 -4.44
C ALA A 148 12.36 -5.26 -4.88
N LEU A 149 12.27 -6.11 -5.89
CA LEU A 149 13.42 -6.82 -6.45
C LEU A 149 14.47 -5.87 -7.01
N GLU A 150 14.05 -4.83 -7.71
CA GLU A 150 14.97 -3.86 -8.31
C GLU A 150 15.74 -3.07 -7.24
N ARG A 151 15.10 -2.80 -6.10
CA ARG A 151 15.73 -2.03 -5.02
C ARG A 151 16.65 -2.89 -4.14
N ALA A 152 16.32 -4.15 -3.98
CA ALA A 152 17.02 -5.06 -3.08
C ALA A 152 18.50 -5.30 -3.47
#